data_7211e82e0193c179cc7ab0a1b393ece6
#
_entry.id   7211e82e0193c179cc7ab0a1b393ece6
#
_cell.length_a   1.000
_cell.length_b   1.000
_cell.length_c   1.000
_cell.angle_alpha   90.00
_cell.angle_beta   90.00
_cell.angle_gamma   90.00
#
_symmetry.space_group_name_H-M   'P 1'
#
loop_
_entity.id
_entity.type
_entity.pdbx_description
1 polymer ?
#
loop_
_entity_poly.entity_id
_entity_poly.type
_entity_poly.pdbx_seq_one_letter_code
_entity_poly.pdbx_strand_id
1 'polypeptide(L)'
;MSGKKRVRHSPRQIVEKLQEADRLLNAGQSLGQVLQMLGVSPATYHRWRQQYGGMKASEAKRLKELEQENARLKKLLADAHLDNDILKSALDHLGNG
;
A
#
# COMPACT_ATOMS: atom_id res chain seq x y z
N MET A 1 2.07 -3.76 25.68
CA MET A 1 2.11 -3.64 25.24
C MET A 1 2.25 -3.54 24.51
N SER A 2 2.13 -3.38 24.32
CA SER A 2 2.25 -3.22 23.66
C SER A 2 2.76 -2.72 23.04
N GLY A 3 3.05 -2.45 23.62
CA GLY A 3 3.65 -1.46 22.86
C GLY A 3 4.16 -1.73 21.60
N LYS A 4 4.04 -2.57 21.25
CA LYS A 4 4.46 -2.87 20.10
C LYS A 4 3.53 -2.65 19.12
N LYS A 5 2.91 -1.62 19.04
CA LYS A 5 2.15 -1.35 17.99
C LYS A 5 2.91 -1.27 16.80
N ARG A 6 2.58 -2.00 15.79
CA ARG A 6 3.18 -1.84 14.54
C ARG A 6 2.60 -0.64 13.94
N VAL A 7 3.43 0.28 13.55
CA VAL A 7 2.99 1.48 12.88
C VAL A 7 2.72 1.13 11.43
N ARG A 8 1.46 1.24 11.04
CA ARG A 8 1.11 1.01 9.66
C ARG A 8 1.11 2.32 8.92
N HIS A 9 1.81 2.34 7.79
CA HIS A 9 1.86 3.52 6.95
C HIS A 9 0.92 3.36 5.77
N SER A 10 0.16 4.40 5.47
CA SER A 10 -0.67 4.40 4.27
C SER A 10 0.22 4.52 3.04
N PRO A 11 -0.24 4.10 1.87
CA PRO A 11 0.56 4.27 0.65
C PRO A 11 1.02 5.70 0.42
N ARG A 12 0.18 6.69 0.73
CA ARG A 12 0.56 8.09 0.60
C ARG A 12 1.72 8.43 1.53
N GLN A 13 1.66 7.96 2.78
CA GLN A 13 2.73 8.21 3.73
C GLN A 13 4.03 7.56 3.29
N ILE A 14 3.94 6.36 2.72
CA ILE A 14 5.11 5.66 2.22
C ILE A 14 5.77 6.45 1.11
N VAL A 15 4.99 6.95 0.16
CA VAL A 15 5.52 7.73 -0.95
C VAL A 15 6.16 9.02 -0.42
N GLU A 16 5.52 9.67 0.54
CA GLU A 16 6.07 10.89 1.13
C GLU A 16 7.41 10.61 1.83
N LYS A 17 7.50 9.48 2.53
CA LYS A 17 8.75 9.10 3.18
C LYS A 17 9.83 8.77 2.17
N LEU A 18 9.48 8.13 1.06
CA LEU A 18 10.45 7.84 0.01
C LEU A 18 10.94 9.11 -0.65
N GLN A 19 10.07 10.10 -0.83
CA GLN A 19 10.47 11.39 -1.39
C GLN A 19 11.40 12.12 -0.44
N GLU A 20 11.11 12.05 0.85
CA GLU A 20 11.98 12.64 1.86
C GLU A 20 13.34 11.95 1.88
N ALA A 21 13.34 10.62 1.73
CA ALA A 21 14.59 9.87 1.65
C ALA A 21 15.43 10.32 0.47
N ASP A 22 14.80 10.51 -0.69
CA ASP A 22 15.51 10.97 -1.87
C ASP A 22 16.11 12.36 -1.65
N ARG A 23 15.36 13.23 -1.01
CA ARG A 23 15.82 14.58 -0.72
C ARG A 23 17.05 14.54 0.21
N LEU A 24 17.00 13.72 1.24
CA LEU A 24 18.09 13.61 2.20
C LEU A 24 19.33 12.97 1.58
N LEU A 25 19.13 11.95 0.76
CA LEU A 25 20.25 11.31 0.07
C LEU A 25 20.91 12.28 -0.91
N ASN A 26 20.10 13.06 -1.61
CA ASN A 26 20.64 14.06 -2.52
C ASN A 26 21.36 15.18 -1.79
N ALA A 27 21.02 15.39 -0.53
CA ALA A 27 21.70 16.39 0.30
C ALA A 27 23.00 15.85 0.90
N GLY A 28 23.35 14.60 0.60
CA GLY A 28 24.62 14.02 1.01
C GLY A 28 24.56 13.16 2.26
N GLN A 29 23.40 12.88 2.79
CA GLN A 29 23.31 12.02 3.95
C GLN A 29 23.43 10.55 3.57
N SER A 30 23.96 9.74 4.47
CA SER A 30 24.10 8.31 4.22
C SER A 30 22.75 7.63 4.33
N LEU A 31 22.61 6.48 3.66
CA LEU A 31 21.37 5.72 3.75
C LEU A 31 21.05 5.33 5.18
N GLY A 32 22.05 4.93 5.96
CA GLY A 32 21.83 4.59 7.36
C GLY A 32 21.22 5.72 8.15
N GLN A 33 21.71 6.95 7.95
CA GLN A 33 21.18 8.12 8.62
C GLN A 33 19.76 8.39 8.19
N VAL A 34 19.48 8.26 6.89
CA VAL A 34 18.15 8.49 6.34
C VAL A 34 17.15 7.51 6.93
N LEU A 35 17.51 6.23 6.98
CA LEU A 35 16.62 5.22 7.54
C LEU A 35 16.34 5.46 9.00
N GLN A 36 17.35 5.90 9.74
CA GLN A 36 17.17 6.21 11.15
C GLN A 36 16.22 7.40 11.33
N MET A 37 16.35 8.40 10.50
CA MET A 37 15.48 9.57 10.54
C MET A 37 14.05 9.23 10.17
N LEU A 38 13.87 8.32 9.22
CA LEU A 38 12.54 7.89 8.81
C LEU A 38 11.93 6.86 9.74
N GLY A 39 12.75 6.24 10.58
CA GLY A 39 12.27 5.25 11.53
C GLY A 39 11.87 3.93 10.89
N VAL A 40 12.55 3.53 9.81
CA VAL A 40 12.25 2.27 9.13
C VAL A 40 13.50 1.41 9.00
N SER A 41 13.30 0.12 8.90
CA SER A 41 14.39 -0.81 8.72
C SER A 41 14.82 -0.83 7.26
N PRO A 42 16.06 -1.28 6.97
CA PRO A 42 16.50 -1.42 5.58
C PRO A 42 15.58 -2.34 4.76
N ALA A 43 15.08 -3.41 5.36
CA ALA A 43 14.20 -4.33 4.64
C ALA A 43 12.89 -3.66 4.27
N THR A 44 12.31 -2.89 5.20
CA THR A 44 11.08 -2.16 4.94
C THR A 44 11.28 -1.11 3.86
N TYR A 45 12.38 -0.36 3.95
CA TYR A 45 12.70 0.66 2.96
C TYR A 45 12.83 0.05 1.57
N HIS A 46 13.53 -1.08 1.48
CA HIS A 46 13.75 -1.75 0.21
C HIS A 46 12.43 -2.21 -0.39
N ARG A 47 11.56 -2.79 0.42
CA ARG A 47 10.24 -3.23 -0.02
C ARG A 47 9.40 -2.06 -0.51
N TRP A 48 9.44 -0.95 0.23
CA TRP A 48 8.70 0.25 -0.15
C TRP A 48 9.21 0.79 -1.48
N ARG A 49 10.53 0.77 -1.67
CA ARG A 49 11.14 1.27 -2.89
C ARG A 49 10.70 0.43 -4.10
N GLN A 50 10.58 -0.86 -3.91
CA GLN A 50 10.12 -1.73 -4.98
C GLN A 50 8.65 -1.52 -5.30
N GLN A 51 7.83 -1.30 -4.29
CA GLN A 51 6.39 -1.18 -4.48
C GLN A 51 5.96 0.22 -4.91
N TYR A 52 6.60 1.24 -4.37
CA TYR A 52 6.14 2.61 -4.57
C TYR A 52 7.18 3.56 -5.12
N GLY A 53 8.35 3.08 -5.47
CA GLY A 53 9.40 3.95 -5.99
C GLY A 53 8.93 4.64 -7.27
N GLY A 54 9.11 5.95 -7.32
CA GLY A 54 8.68 6.72 -8.48
C GLY A 54 7.22 7.12 -8.51
N MET A 55 6.43 6.63 -7.54
CA MET A 55 5.01 6.95 -7.49
C MET A 55 4.80 8.30 -6.82
N LYS A 56 3.80 9.04 -7.28
CA LYS A 56 3.43 10.30 -6.63
C LYS A 56 2.46 10.04 -5.50
N ALA A 57 2.41 10.94 -4.52
CA ALA A 57 1.53 10.80 -3.38
C ALA A 57 0.05 10.68 -3.79
N SER A 58 -0.35 11.43 -4.82
CA SER A 58 -1.73 11.38 -5.30
C SER A 58 -2.06 10.02 -5.90
N GLU A 59 -1.09 9.41 -6.58
CA GLU A 59 -1.27 8.08 -7.15
C GLU A 59 -1.38 7.02 -6.06
N ALA A 60 -0.58 7.17 -5.01
CA ALA A 60 -0.64 6.24 -3.89
C ALA A 60 -1.97 6.32 -3.16
N LYS A 61 -2.52 7.53 -3.02
CA LYS A 61 -3.82 7.72 -2.39
C LYS A 61 -4.90 7.02 -3.21
N ARG A 62 -4.85 7.18 -4.53
CA ARG A 62 -5.82 6.56 -5.40
C ARG A 62 -5.71 5.05 -5.36
N LEU A 63 -4.50 4.53 -5.33
CA LEU A 63 -4.30 3.09 -5.22
C LEU A 63 -4.95 2.55 -3.95
N LYS A 64 -4.77 3.24 -2.83
CA LYS A 64 -5.37 2.82 -1.58
C LYS A 64 -6.89 2.80 -1.69
N GLU A 65 -7.46 3.84 -2.30
CA GLU A 65 -8.91 3.92 -2.48
C GLU A 65 -9.44 2.77 -3.33
N LEU A 66 -8.71 2.43 -4.40
CA LEU A 66 -9.09 1.33 -5.25
C LEU A 66 -9.00 -0.01 -4.54
N GLU A 67 -7.97 -0.19 -3.72
CA GLU A 67 -7.82 -1.42 -2.95
C GLU A 67 -8.94 -1.58 -1.92
N GLN A 68 -9.31 -0.48 -1.28
CA GLN A 68 -10.40 -0.49 -0.32
C GLN A 68 -11.74 -0.80 -0.99
N GLU A 69 -11.97 -0.21 -2.15
CA GLU A 69 -13.19 -0.45 -2.89
C GLU A 69 -13.25 -1.89 -3.36
N ASN A 70 -12.12 -2.43 -3.82
CA ASN A 70 -12.06 -3.81 -4.25
C ASN A 70 -12.35 -4.78 -3.11
N ALA A 71 -11.79 -4.51 -1.93
CA ALA A 71 -12.05 -5.33 -0.75
C ALA A 71 -13.51 -5.26 -0.34
N ARG A 72 -14.10 -4.07 -0.41
CA ARG A 72 -15.50 -3.88 -0.06
C ARG A 72 -16.41 -4.66 -1.01
N LEU A 73 -16.12 -4.59 -2.31
CA LEU A 73 -16.90 -5.32 -3.29
C LEU A 73 -16.80 -6.83 -3.09
N LYS A 74 -15.61 -7.32 -2.80
CA LYS A 74 -15.44 -8.74 -2.54
C LYS A 74 -16.25 -9.19 -1.33
N LYS A 75 -16.25 -8.37 -0.30
CA LYS A 75 -17.01 -8.69 0.91
C LYS A 75 -18.50 -8.68 0.64
N LEU A 76 -18.98 -7.71 -0.14
CA LEU A 76 -20.40 -7.66 -0.49
C LEU A 76 -20.83 -8.88 -1.27
N LEU A 77 -19.99 -9.36 -2.18
CA LEU A 77 -20.32 -10.57 -2.93
C LEU A 77 -20.38 -11.78 -2.02
N ALA A 78 -19.46 -11.89 -1.09
CA ALA A 78 -19.43 -13.01 -0.15
C ALA A 78 -20.60 -12.95 0.82
N ASP A 79 -20.93 -11.75 1.33
CA ASP A 79 -21.97 -11.58 2.35
C ASP A 79 -23.37 -11.61 1.77
N ALA A 80 -23.52 -11.57 0.47
CA ALA A 80 -24.83 -11.57 -0.16
C ALA A 80 -25.50 -12.94 -0.14
N HIS A 81 -24.85 -13.94 0.41
CA HIS A 81 -25.36 -15.30 0.52
C HIS A 81 -25.83 -15.86 -0.81
N LEU A 82 -25.12 -15.55 -1.87
CA LEU A 82 -25.41 -16.09 -3.18
C LEU A 82 -25.00 -17.55 -3.21
N ASP A 83 -25.79 -18.37 -3.89
CA ASP A 83 -25.38 -19.75 -4.04
C ASP A 83 -24.18 -19.80 -5.00
N ASN A 84 -23.54 -20.96 -5.06
CA ASN A 84 -22.31 -21.09 -5.82
C ASN A 84 -22.49 -20.79 -7.30
N ASP A 85 -23.62 -21.15 -7.86
CA ASP A 85 -23.84 -20.94 -9.28
C ASP A 85 -23.99 -19.46 -9.61
N ILE A 86 -24.75 -18.76 -8.79
CA ILE A 86 -24.95 -17.32 -9.00
C ILE A 86 -23.62 -16.59 -8.81
N LEU A 87 -22.88 -16.94 -7.78
CA LEU A 87 -21.60 -16.30 -7.52
C LEU A 87 -20.63 -16.56 -8.66
N LYS A 88 -20.58 -17.80 -9.14
CA LYS A 88 -19.70 -18.15 -10.22
C LYS A 88 -20.05 -17.39 -11.50
N SER A 89 -21.34 -17.29 -11.79
CA SER A 89 -21.81 -16.56 -12.97
C SER A 89 -21.41 -15.08 -12.88
N ALA A 90 -21.56 -14.49 -11.70
CA ALA A 90 -21.20 -13.10 -11.49
C ALA A 90 -19.70 -12.88 -11.71
N LEU A 91 -18.88 -13.79 -11.18
CA LEU A 91 -17.45 -13.69 -11.33
C LEU A 91 -17.02 -13.88 -12.78
N ASP A 92 -17.65 -14.83 -13.46
CA ASP A 92 -17.34 -15.06 -14.88
C ASP A 92 -17.71 -13.83 -15.72
N HIS A 93 -18.83 -13.22 -15.42
CA HIS A 93 -19.28 -12.04 -16.13
C HIS A 93 -18.28 -10.88 -15.94
N LEU A 94 -17.84 -10.69 -14.70
CA LEU A 94 -16.85 -9.65 -14.42
C LEU A 94 -15.52 -9.95 -15.10
N GLY A 95 -15.16 -11.23 -15.17
CA GLY A 95 -13.92 -11.61 -15.81
C GLY A 95 -13.94 -11.44 -17.31
N ASN A 96 -15.11 -11.51 -17.91
CA ASN A 96 -15.24 -11.39 -19.35
C ASN A 96 -15.58 -9.96 -19.79
N GLY A 97 -15.88 -9.14 -18.85
CA GLY A 97 -16.29 -7.77 -19.10
C GLY A 97 -15.19 -6.89 -19.47
#